data_a6f56b913d213b1688780e0edbeebf08
#
_entry.id   a6f56b913d213b1688780e0edbeebf08
#
_cell.length_a   1.000
_cell.length_b   1.000
_cell.length_c   1.000
_cell.angle_alpha   90.00
_cell.angle_beta   90.00
_cell.angle_gamma   90.00
#
_symmetry.space_group_name_H-M   'P 1'
#
loop_
_entity.id
_entity.type
_entity.pdbx_description
1 polymer ?
#
loop_
_entity_poly.entity_id
_entity_poly.type
_entity_poly.pdbx_seq_one_letter_code
_entity_poly.pdbx_strand_id
1 'polypeptide(L)'
;MLAAARVDAYTLVARDGGVFTYGGASFHGSTGNLHLSSPIVGLAERPSEDGYWIVAADGGVFAFGNAGFHGSLGAVHLRSPIVGIAATPSGNGYWLVAADGGVFSFGDATFFGSTGGIRLHSPIVGIAATSTGQGYWMVAADGGIFSFGDAPFFGSTGGIRLNSPIVGITATPAGEGYWMVAADGGIFAFGTAGFHGSAGSIRLNSPIVGLAATHSGGGYWIVGADGGVSTTATPPSRARPERSAWAARSSASASAPTSPPRSP
;
A
#
# COMPACT_ATOMS: atom_id res chain seq x y z
N MET A 1 3.52 -4.24 -0.45
CA MET A 1 2.62 -3.14 -0.07
C MET A 1 2.02 -3.40 1.30
N LEU A 2 1.64 -2.35 2.00
CA LEU A 2 1.12 -2.40 3.36
C LEU A 2 -0.32 -1.89 3.33
N ALA A 3 -1.25 -2.59 3.95
CA ALA A 3 -2.56 -2.07 4.29
C ALA A 3 -2.63 -1.73 5.77
N ALA A 4 -3.47 -0.77 6.10
CA ALA A 4 -3.63 -0.25 7.43
C ALA A 4 -4.19 -1.29 8.39
N ALA A 5 -3.78 -1.14 9.60
CA ALA A 5 -4.12 -2.00 10.68
C ALA A 5 -4.26 -1.22 11.97
N ARG A 6 -4.76 -1.89 12.99
CA ARG A 6 -4.80 -1.41 14.38
C ARG A 6 -3.39 -1.06 14.85
N VAL A 7 -3.27 -0.45 16.01
CA VAL A 7 -1.99 0.01 16.58
C VAL A 7 -0.90 -1.07 16.59
N ASP A 8 -1.30 -2.36 16.60
CA ASP A 8 -0.40 -3.50 16.71
C ASP A 8 -0.56 -4.55 15.58
N ALA A 9 -1.34 -4.27 14.52
CA ALA A 9 -1.62 -5.22 13.46
C ALA A 9 -1.44 -4.60 12.07
N TYR A 10 -0.90 -5.37 11.12
CA TYR A 10 -0.77 -4.95 9.73
C TYR A 10 -0.70 -6.15 8.77
N THR A 11 -1.10 -5.90 7.54
CA THR A 11 -1.06 -6.88 6.45
C THR A 11 -0.08 -6.41 5.38
N LEU A 12 0.81 -7.31 4.96
CA LEU A 12 1.74 -7.10 3.85
C LEU A 12 1.34 -7.97 2.67
N VAL A 13 1.49 -7.46 1.47
CA VAL A 13 1.42 -8.26 0.25
C VAL A 13 2.73 -8.17 -0.53
N ALA A 14 3.25 -9.32 -0.94
CA ALA A 14 4.41 -9.42 -1.80
C ALA A 14 4.00 -9.35 -3.29
N ARG A 15 4.97 -9.12 -4.18
CA ARG A 15 4.72 -8.98 -5.63
C ARG A 15 4.21 -10.26 -6.29
N ASP A 16 4.50 -11.42 -5.71
CA ASP A 16 3.99 -12.74 -6.12
C ASP A 16 2.58 -13.03 -5.58
N GLY A 17 2.04 -12.11 -4.76
CA GLY A 17 0.73 -12.24 -4.16
C GLY A 17 0.72 -13.01 -2.84
N GLY A 18 1.86 -13.35 -2.28
CA GLY A 18 1.97 -13.84 -0.91
C GLY A 18 1.48 -12.78 0.07
N VAL A 19 0.58 -13.13 0.99
CA VAL A 19 0.05 -12.25 2.02
C VAL A 19 0.59 -12.67 3.38
N PHE A 20 1.04 -11.69 4.16
CA PHE A 20 1.62 -11.87 5.50
C PHE A 20 0.89 -10.96 6.48
N THR A 21 0.34 -11.55 7.53
CA THR A 21 -0.40 -10.84 8.57
C THR A 21 0.37 -10.87 9.88
N TYR A 22 0.37 -9.76 10.61
CA TYR A 22 1.09 -9.58 11.86
C TYR A 22 0.18 -8.96 12.92
N GLY A 23 0.50 -9.21 14.19
CA GLY A 23 -0.29 -8.74 15.32
C GLY A 23 -1.67 -9.39 15.32
N GLY A 24 -2.73 -8.59 15.33
CA GLY A 24 -4.11 -9.06 15.32
C GLY A 24 -4.75 -9.14 13.92
N ALA A 25 -3.99 -8.94 12.83
CA ALA A 25 -4.52 -8.99 11.48
C ALA A 25 -4.87 -10.44 11.07
N SER A 26 -6.05 -10.62 10.47
CA SER A 26 -6.52 -11.94 10.03
C SER A 26 -6.05 -12.29 8.62
N PHE A 27 -5.58 -13.51 8.44
CA PHE A 27 -5.27 -14.04 7.11
C PHE A 27 -6.53 -14.60 6.46
N HIS A 28 -6.86 -14.11 5.28
CA HIS A 28 -8.05 -14.52 4.53
C HIS A 28 -7.73 -15.29 3.25
N GLY A 29 -6.46 -15.38 2.87
CA GLY A 29 -5.98 -16.07 1.67
C GLY A 29 -4.92 -15.28 0.91
N SER A 30 -4.34 -15.89 -0.12
CA SER A 30 -3.30 -15.27 -0.95
C SER A 30 -3.26 -15.89 -2.35
N THR A 31 -2.58 -15.24 -3.27
CA THR A 31 -2.28 -15.77 -4.60
C THR A 31 -0.84 -16.28 -4.73
N GLY A 32 -0.09 -16.35 -3.63
CA GLY A 32 1.34 -16.70 -3.64
C GLY A 32 1.66 -18.11 -4.19
N ASN A 33 0.67 -18.97 -4.35
CA ASN A 33 0.78 -20.29 -4.97
C ASN A 33 0.28 -20.32 -6.44
N LEU A 34 -0.17 -19.18 -6.97
CA LEU A 34 -0.64 -19.05 -8.33
C LEU A 34 0.44 -18.46 -9.23
N HIS A 35 0.46 -18.86 -10.50
CA HIS A 35 1.27 -18.18 -11.51
C HIS A 35 0.52 -16.96 -12.00
N LEU A 36 0.93 -15.77 -11.56
CA LEU A 36 0.31 -14.51 -11.96
C LEU A 36 0.92 -14.01 -13.27
N SER A 37 0.09 -13.46 -14.16
CA SER A 37 0.53 -12.81 -15.40
C SER A 37 1.25 -11.49 -15.15
N SER A 38 0.93 -10.84 -14.05
CA SER A 38 1.50 -9.55 -13.65
C SER A 38 1.72 -9.49 -12.14
N PRO A 39 2.73 -8.75 -11.67
CA PRO A 39 3.00 -8.65 -10.24
C PRO A 39 1.89 -7.91 -9.49
N ILE A 40 1.66 -8.30 -8.23
CA ILE A 40 0.78 -7.55 -7.32
C ILE A 40 1.41 -6.20 -7.00
N VAL A 41 0.58 -5.16 -7.05
CA VAL A 41 0.98 -3.75 -6.85
C VAL A 41 0.16 -3.03 -5.78
N GLY A 42 -0.90 -3.65 -5.26
CA GLY A 42 -1.74 -3.02 -4.25
C GLY A 42 -2.51 -4.02 -3.39
N LEU A 43 -2.83 -3.59 -2.18
CA LEU A 43 -3.75 -4.24 -1.26
C LEU A 43 -4.64 -3.18 -0.63
N ALA A 44 -5.95 -3.45 -0.57
CA ALA A 44 -6.91 -2.64 0.15
C ALA A 44 -7.73 -3.54 1.08
N GLU A 45 -7.73 -3.24 2.37
CA GLU A 45 -8.57 -3.93 3.34
C GLU A 45 -10.00 -3.38 3.32
N ARG A 46 -10.96 -4.23 3.63
CA ARG A 46 -12.31 -3.76 3.94
C ARG A 46 -12.31 -2.98 5.25
N PRO A 47 -13.14 -1.93 5.38
CA PRO A 47 -13.26 -1.19 6.64
C PRO A 47 -13.68 -2.07 7.83
N SER A 48 -14.38 -3.19 7.58
CA SER A 48 -14.75 -4.21 8.57
C SER A 48 -13.62 -5.15 8.98
N GLU A 49 -12.44 -5.06 8.33
CA GLU A 49 -11.24 -5.91 8.55
C GLU A 49 -11.50 -7.43 8.39
N ASP A 50 -12.58 -7.82 7.73
CA ASP A 50 -13.01 -9.21 7.53
C ASP A 50 -12.69 -9.76 6.13
N GLY A 51 -11.88 -9.01 5.36
CA GLY A 51 -11.41 -9.37 4.03
C GLY A 51 -10.64 -8.24 3.37
N TYR A 52 -10.04 -8.54 2.23
CA TYR A 52 -9.23 -7.59 1.45
C TYR A 52 -9.22 -7.93 -0.03
N TRP A 53 -8.85 -6.95 -0.83
CA TRP A 53 -8.55 -7.09 -2.26
C TRP A 53 -7.06 -6.90 -2.48
N ILE A 54 -6.47 -7.71 -3.36
CA ILE A 54 -5.15 -7.45 -3.93
C ILE A 54 -5.29 -7.22 -5.43
N VAL A 55 -4.50 -6.31 -5.97
CA VAL A 55 -4.55 -5.92 -7.38
C VAL A 55 -3.20 -6.13 -8.04
N ALA A 56 -3.22 -6.71 -9.24
CA ALA A 56 -2.06 -6.87 -10.09
C ALA A 56 -1.88 -5.66 -11.03
N ALA A 57 -0.68 -5.49 -11.58
CA ALA A 57 -0.35 -4.38 -12.47
C ALA A 57 -1.16 -4.38 -13.79
N ASP A 58 -1.68 -5.53 -14.22
CA ASP A 58 -2.60 -5.65 -15.35
C ASP A 58 -4.05 -5.31 -14.98
N GLY A 59 -4.32 -4.99 -13.70
CA GLY A 59 -5.63 -4.68 -13.19
C GLY A 59 -6.48 -5.91 -12.81
N GLY A 60 -5.89 -7.10 -12.78
CA GLY A 60 -6.48 -8.29 -12.18
C GLY A 60 -6.72 -8.05 -10.68
N VAL A 61 -7.93 -8.32 -10.19
CA VAL A 61 -8.31 -8.17 -8.78
C VAL A 61 -8.63 -9.54 -8.20
N PHE A 62 -8.12 -9.80 -7.01
CA PHE A 62 -8.39 -11.02 -6.23
C PHE A 62 -8.99 -10.61 -4.89
N ALA A 63 -10.13 -11.19 -4.54
CA ALA A 63 -10.90 -10.90 -3.34
C ALA A 63 -10.77 -12.07 -2.34
N PHE A 64 -10.54 -11.74 -1.08
CA PHE A 64 -10.36 -12.72 0.00
C PHE A 64 -11.20 -12.38 1.23
N GLY A 65 -11.60 -13.42 1.97
CA GLY A 65 -12.50 -13.27 3.12
C GLY A 65 -13.89 -12.83 2.66
N ASN A 66 -14.48 -11.86 3.37
CA ASN A 66 -15.79 -11.30 3.03
C ASN A 66 -15.73 -10.17 1.99
N ALA A 67 -14.55 -9.93 1.39
CA ALA A 67 -14.41 -8.96 0.31
C ALA A 67 -15.11 -9.48 -0.96
N GLY A 68 -16.14 -8.77 -1.41
CA GLY A 68 -16.87 -9.08 -2.63
C GLY A 68 -16.02 -8.79 -3.87
N PHE A 69 -16.06 -9.66 -4.88
CA PHE A 69 -15.49 -9.34 -6.19
C PHE A 69 -16.47 -8.45 -6.97
N HIS A 70 -16.04 -7.23 -7.32
CA HIS A 70 -16.88 -6.25 -8.01
C HIS A 70 -16.45 -6.02 -9.47
N GLY A 71 -15.38 -6.68 -9.93
CA GLY A 71 -14.86 -6.60 -11.29
C GLY A 71 -13.35 -6.39 -11.34
N SER A 72 -12.77 -6.48 -12.53
CA SER A 72 -11.34 -6.31 -12.74
C SER A 72 -11.03 -5.87 -14.18
N LEU A 73 -9.77 -5.50 -14.41
CA LEU A 73 -9.27 -5.08 -15.74
C LEU A 73 -8.31 -6.11 -16.35
N GLY A 74 -8.10 -7.26 -15.71
CA GLY A 74 -7.12 -8.27 -16.15
C GLY A 74 -7.32 -8.83 -17.58
N ALA A 75 -8.51 -8.63 -18.17
CA ALA A 75 -8.79 -8.96 -19.56
C ALA A 75 -8.77 -7.71 -20.48
N VAL A 76 -8.49 -6.53 -19.96
CA VAL A 76 -8.50 -5.26 -20.68
C VAL A 76 -7.07 -4.85 -21.01
N HIS A 77 -6.81 -4.47 -22.25
CA HIS A 77 -5.52 -3.89 -22.62
C HIS A 77 -5.41 -2.46 -22.09
N LEU A 78 -4.66 -2.28 -21.03
CA LEU A 78 -4.43 -0.97 -20.40
C LEU A 78 -3.31 -0.21 -21.13
N ARG A 79 -3.46 1.13 -21.22
CA ARG A 79 -2.39 2.02 -21.73
C ARG A 79 -1.21 2.12 -20.75
N SER A 80 -1.52 2.07 -19.47
CA SER A 80 -0.55 2.17 -18.37
C SER A 80 -0.89 1.15 -17.29
N PRO A 81 0.10 0.60 -16.57
CA PRO A 81 -0.16 -0.38 -15.53
C PRO A 81 -0.95 0.25 -14.37
N ILE A 82 -1.76 -0.57 -13.70
CA ILE A 82 -2.34 -0.21 -12.41
C ILE A 82 -1.21 -0.11 -11.38
N VAL A 83 -1.30 0.90 -10.50
CA VAL A 83 -0.31 1.21 -9.46
C VAL A 83 -0.91 1.32 -8.07
N GLY A 84 -2.24 1.27 -7.94
CA GLY A 84 -2.90 1.37 -6.64
C GLY A 84 -4.36 0.95 -6.66
N ILE A 85 -4.87 0.65 -5.47
CA ILE A 85 -6.26 0.34 -5.18
C ILE A 85 -6.66 1.06 -3.89
N ALA A 86 -7.88 1.60 -3.86
CA ALA A 86 -8.49 2.16 -2.65
C ALA A 86 -9.91 1.59 -2.49
N ALA A 87 -10.24 1.09 -1.31
CA ALA A 87 -11.59 0.62 -0.99
C ALA A 87 -12.54 1.79 -0.73
N THR A 88 -13.83 1.59 -1.02
CA THR A 88 -14.88 2.50 -0.54
C THR A 88 -15.07 2.33 0.97
N PRO A 89 -15.50 3.38 1.71
CA PRO A 89 -15.78 3.28 3.14
C PRO A 89 -16.88 2.27 3.49
N SER A 90 -17.77 1.97 2.55
CA SER A 90 -18.80 0.92 2.70
C SER A 90 -18.22 -0.50 2.65
N GLY A 91 -17.03 -0.67 2.02
CA GLY A 91 -16.45 -1.97 1.73
C GLY A 91 -17.17 -2.76 0.62
N ASN A 92 -17.99 -2.08 -0.22
CA ASN A 92 -18.73 -2.69 -1.32
C ASN A 92 -18.24 -2.25 -2.69
N GLY A 93 -17.07 -1.64 -2.76
CA GLY A 93 -16.44 -1.22 -4.01
C GLY A 93 -14.99 -0.78 -3.82
N TYR A 94 -14.35 -0.45 -4.92
CA TYR A 94 -12.98 0.04 -4.95
C TYR A 94 -12.68 0.83 -6.22
N TRP A 95 -11.70 1.72 -6.11
CA TRP A 95 -11.08 2.40 -7.25
C TRP A 95 -9.73 1.76 -7.54
N LEU A 96 -9.43 1.55 -8.83
CA LEU A 96 -8.08 1.25 -9.31
C LEU A 96 -7.53 2.50 -10.00
N VAL A 97 -6.26 2.80 -9.79
CA VAL A 97 -5.56 3.90 -10.46
C VAL A 97 -4.41 3.38 -11.30
N ALA A 98 -4.31 3.86 -12.54
CA ALA A 98 -3.19 3.58 -13.43
C ALA A 98 -2.09 4.65 -13.32
N ALA A 99 -0.88 4.33 -13.77
CA ALA A 99 0.27 5.24 -13.72
C ALA A 99 0.09 6.53 -14.55
N ASP A 100 -0.77 6.52 -15.57
CA ASP A 100 -1.17 7.71 -16.33
C ASP A 100 -2.28 8.53 -15.64
N GLY A 101 -2.76 8.05 -14.49
CA GLY A 101 -3.82 8.66 -13.71
C GLY A 101 -5.22 8.33 -14.20
N GLY A 102 -5.39 7.34 -15.08
CA GLY A 102 -6.69 6.73 -15.35
C GLY A 102 -7.27 6.11 -14.08
N VAL A 103 -8.53 6.37 -13.78
CA VAL A 103 -9.25 5.80 -12.63
C VAL A 103 -10.37 4.90 -13.11
N PHE A 104 -10.50 3.73 -12.50
CA PHE A 104 -11.53 2.74 -12.79
C PHE A 104 -12.29 2.41 -11.50
N SER A 105 -13.61 2.50 -11.56
CA SER A 105 -14.52 2.33 -10.43
C SER A 105 -15.27 1.01 -10.51
N PHE A 106 -15.35 0.30 -9.39
CA PHE A 106 -16.03 -0.99 -9.29
C PHE A 106 -16.93 -1.05 -8.05
N GLY A 107 -18.04 -1.80 -8.16
CA GLY A 107 -19.02 -1.87 -7.08
C GLY A 107 -19.74 -0.55 -6.89
N ASP A 108 -19.79 -0.06 -5.66
CA ASP A 108 -20.40 1.22 -5.31
C ASP A 108 -19.46 2.43 -5.41
N ALA A 109 -18.22 2.21 -5.90
CA ALA A 109 -17.26 3.28 -6.11
C ALA A 109 -17.71 4.23 -7.22
N THR A 110 -17.95 5.49 -6.89
CA THR A 110 -18.34 6.52 -7.85
C THR A 110 -17.10 7.13 -8.53
N PHE A 111 -17.16 7.36 -9.83
CA PHE A 111 -16.11 8.05 -10.57
C PHE A 111 -16.25 9.57 -10.40
N PHE A 112 -15.20 10.22 -9.87
CA PHE A 112 -15.18 11.67 -9.62
C PHE A 112 -14.25 12.43 -10.58
N GLY A 113 -13.51 11.73 -11.43
CA GLY A 113 -12.58 12.29 -12.40
C GLY A 113 -11.24 11.56 -12.44
N SER A 114 -10.40 11.93 -13.41
CA SER A 114 -9.08 11.33 -13.60
C SER A 114 -8.13 12.28 -14.31
N THR A 115 -6.83 11.96 -14.27
CA THR A 115 -5.81 12.66 -15.07
C THR A 115 -5.40 11.89 -16.31
N GLY A 116 -6.01 10.75 -16.62
CA GLY A 116 -5.67 9.90 -17.76
C GLY A 116 -5.80 10.54 -19.15
N GLY A 117 -6.44 11.72 -19.23
CA GLY A 117 -6.56 12.51 -20.46
C GLY A 117 -5.54 13.63 -20.60
N ILE A 118 -4.68 13.87 -19.62
CA ILE A 118 -3.67 14.94 -19.61
C ILE A 118 -2.26 14.37 -19.51
N ARG A 119 -1.28 15.12 -20.01
CA ARG A 119 0.13 14.74 -19.87
C ARG A 119 0.63 15.14 -18.48
N LEU A 120 0.97 14.16 -17.68
CA LEU A 120 1.59 14.37 -16.37
C LEU A 120 3.10 14.56 -16.50
N HIS A 121 3.70 15.34 -15.59
CA HIS A 121 5.16 15.47 -15.46
C HIS A 121 5.78 14.19 -14.87
N SER A 122 5.08 13.59 -13.92
CA SER A 122 5.50 12.36 -13.24
C SER A 122 4.32 11.39 -13.17
N PRO A 123 4.57 10.07 -13.20
CA PRO A 123 3.51 9.08 -13.12
C PRO A 123 2.79 9.13 -11.77
N ILE A 124 1.52 8.78 -11.75
CA ILE A 124 0.78 8.50 -10.52
C ILE A 124 1.36 7.24 -9.88
N VAL A 125 1.46 7.25 -8.54
CA VAL A 125 2.03 6.16 -7.73
C VAL A 125 1.11 5.70 -6.60
N GLY A 126 -0.03 6.37 -6.40
CA GLY A 126 -0.98 5.97 -5.35
C GLY A 126 -2.30 6.73 -5.40
N ILE A 127 -3.29 6.16 -4.73
CA ILE A 127 -4.63 6.71 -4.53
C ILE A 127 -5.06 6.51 -3.08
N ALA A 128 -5.75 7.48 -2.50
CA ALA A 128 -6.37 7.39 -1.19
C ALA A 128 -7.80 7.96 -1.27
N ALA A 129 -8.78 7.20 -0.76
CA ALA A 129 -10.17 7.65 -0.70
C ALA A 129 -10.39 8.64 0.44
N THR A 130 -11.39 9.53 0.28
CA THR A 130 -11.91 10.34 1.39
C THR A 130 -12.68 9.45 2.38
N SER A 131 -12.79 9.86 3.63
CA SER A 131 -13.56 9.14 4.65
C SER A 131 -15.06 9.06 4.33
N THR A 132 -15.56 9.97 3.51
CA THR A 132 -16.95 10.02 3.03
C THR A 132 -17.20 9.05 1.87
N GLY A 133 -16.14 8.63 1.14
CA GLY A 133 -16.26 7.90 -0.11
C GLY A 133 -16.78 8.73 -1.30
N GLN A 134 -16.86 10.07 -1.14
CA GLN A 134 -17.33 10.97 -2.18
C GLN A 134 -16.17 11.65 -2.93
N GLY A 135 -14.94 11.16 -2.76
CA GLY A 135 -13.76 11.67 -3.42
C GLY A 135 -12.52 10.84 -3.17
N TYR A 136 -11.43 11.24 -3.79
CA TYR A 136 -10.11 10.64 -3.63
C TYR A 136 -8.99 11.60 -4.00
N TRP A 137 -7.83 11.35 -3.41
CA TRP A 137 -6.56 11.98 -3.81
C TRP A 137 -5.74 10.98 -4.61
N MET A 138 -5.09 11.46 -5.67
CA MET A 138 -4.02 10.74 -6.35
C MET A 138 -2.71 11.48 -6.15
N VAL A 139 -1.62 10.76 -5.96
CA VAL A 139 -0.28 11.31 -5.81
C VAL A 139 0.61 10.88 -6.96
N ALA A 140 1.35 11.84 -7.53
CA ALA A 140 2.39 11.57 -8.51
C ALA A 140 3.76 11.36 -7.83
N ALA A 141 4.72 10.77 -8.55
CA ALA A 141 6.06 10.49 -8.04
C ALA A 141 6.87 11.74 -7.66
N ASP A 142 6.55 12.91 -8.22
CA ASP A 142 7.10 14.22 -7.82
C ASP A 142 6.39 14.83 -6.60
N GLY A 143 5.36 14.14 -6.10
CA GLY A 143 4.53 14.57 -4.97
C GLY A 143 3.44 15.57 -5.33
N GLY A 144 3.15 15.76 -6.62
CA GLY A 144 1.95 16.44 -7.09
C GLY A 144 0.70 15.70 -6.60
N ILE A 145 -0.27 16.45 -6.07
CA ILE A 145 -1.56 15.91 -5.61
C ILE A 145 -2.66 16.35 -6.56
N PHE A 146 -3.52 15.39 -6.91
CA PHE A 146 -4.74 15.61 -7.69
C PHE A 146 -5.94 15.20 -6.83
N SER A 147 -6.83 16.14 -6.57
CA SER A 147 -8.02 15.98 -5.74
C SER A 147 -9.27 15.88 -6.61
N PHE A 148 -10.13 14.90 -6.33
CA PHE A 148 -11.37 14.68 -7.07
C PHE A 148 -12.54 14.46 -6.11
N GLY A 149 -13.76 14.86 -6.55
CA GLY A 149 -14.95 14.79 -5.72
C GLY A 149 -14.87 15.80 -4.56
N ASP A 150 -15.16 15.34 -3.36
CA ASP A 150 -15.11 16.13 -2.13
C ASP A 150 -13.73 16.19 -1.46
N ALA A 151 -12.69 15.62 -2.11
CA ALA A 151 -11.35 15.58 -1.56
C ALA A 151 -10.71 17.00 -1.52
N PRO A 152 -10.50 17.61 -0.33
CA PRO A 152 -9.89 18.91 -0.23
C PRO A 152 -8.39 18.85 -0.50
N PHE A 153 -7.83 19.90 -1.09
CA PHE A 153 -6.39 20.02 -1.28
C PHE A 153 -5.74 20.58 -0.02
N PHE A 154 -4.86 19.80 0.62
CA PHE A 154 -4.15 20.21 1.84
C PHE A 154 -2.70 20.65 1.56
N GLY A 155 -2.18 20.44 0.35
CA GLY A 155 -0.82 20.78 -0.04
C GLY A 155 -0.13 19.66 -0.84
N SER A 156 1.04 19.96 -1.39
CA SER A 156 1.81 19.00 -2.18
C SER A 156 3.30 19.32 -2.13
N THR A 157 4.13 18.38 -2.58
CA THR A 157 5.57 18.58 -2.78
C THR A 157 5.94 18.75 -4.26
N GLY A 158 4.96 18.78 -5.17
CA GLY A 158 5.18 18.88 -6.61
C GLY A 158 5.90 20.15 -7.10
N GLY A 159 6.03 21.17 -6.23
CA GLY A 159 6.77 22.40 -6.50
C GLY A 159 8.19 22.45 -5.93
N ILE A 160 8.64 21.41 -5.24
CA ILE A 160 9.95 21.33 -4.61
C ILE A 160 10.76 20.15 -5.15
N ARG A 161 12.09 20.28 -5.12
CA ARG A 161 12.97 19.16 -5.52
C ARG A 161 13.05 18.16 -4.37
N LEU A 162 12.56 16.95 -4.59
CA LEU A 162 12.70 15.83 -3.68
C LEU A 162 14.05 15.11 -3.89
N ASN A 163 14.62 14.55 -2.81
CA ASN A 163 15.80 13.68 -2.88
C ASN A 163 15.45 12.31 -3.49
N SER A 164 14.24 11.83 -3.23
CA SER A 164 13.73 10.55 -3.74
C SER A 164 12.26 10.70 -4.13
N PRO A 165 11.77 9.92 -5.11
CA PRO A 165 10.38 10.01 -5.55
C PRO A 165 9.42 9.58 -4.44
N ILE A 166 8.21 10.16 -4.45
CA ILE A 166 7.09 9.67 -3.66
C ILE A 166 6.68 8.28 -4.18
N VAL A 167 6.33 7.38 -3.26
CA VAL A 167 5.94 5.99 -3.55
C VAL A 167 4.61 5.60 -2.93
N GLY A 168 3.98 6.48 -2.15
CA GLY A 168 2.68 6.19 -1.56
C GLY A 168 2.03 7.38 -0.88
N ILE A 169 0.71 7.28 -0.71
CA ILE A 169 -0.15 8.21 0.02
C ILE A 169 -1.10 7.42 0.90
N THR A 170 -1.41 7.94 2.08
CA THR A 170 -2.51 7.46 2.93
C THR A 170 -3.22 8.64 3.58
N ALA A 171 -4.55 8.60 3.62
CA ALA A 171 -5.36 9.61 4.29
C ALA A 171 -5.32 9.43 5.81
N THR A 172 -5.57 10.51 6.54
CA THR A 172 -5.92 10.41 7.97
C THR A 172 -7.29 9.72 8.11
N PRO A 173 -7.56 8.99 9.18
CA PRO A 173 -8.87 8.35 9.39
C PRO A 173 -10.04 9.32 9.37
N ALA A 174 -9.83 10.57 9.83
CA ALA A 174 -10.84 11.63 9.77
C ALA A 174 -11.04 12.21 8.35
N GLY A 175 -10.11 11.93 7.41
CA GLY A 175 -10.16 12.49 6.06
C GLY A 175 -9.76 13.96 5.95
N GLU A 176 -9.18 14.54 7.01
CA GLU A 176 -8.81 15.96 7.10
C GLU A 176 -7.33 16.21 6.79
N GLY A 177 -6.64 15.23 6.22
CA GLY A 177 -5.24 15.31 5.87
C GLY A 177 -4.73 14.01 5.26
N TYR A 178 -3.47 14.02 4.86
CA TYR A 178 -2.80 12.83 4.32
C TYR A 178 -1.29 12.87 4.60
N TRP A 179 -0.70 11.68 4.60
CA TRP A 179 0.74 11.49 4.60
C TRP A 179 1.18 10.98 3.23
N MET A 180 2.34 11.43 2.77
CA MET A 180 3.05 10.87 1.63
C MET A 180 4.40 10.36 2.10
N VAL A 181 4.88 9.28 1.48
CA VAL A 181 6.20 8.71 1.75
C VAL A 181 7.06 8.70 0.49
N ALA A 182 8.31 9.10 0.62
CA ALA A 182 9.31 8.96 -0.43
C ALA A 182 10.08 7.64 -0.29
N ALA A 183 10.73 7.20 -1.37
CA ALA A 183 11.50 5.96 -1.42
C ALA A 183 12.70 5.92 -0.43
N ASP A 184 13.22 7.07 -0.01
CA ASP A 184 14.24 7.19 1.03
C ASP A 184 13.67 7.18 2.46
N GLY A 185 12.34 7.05 2.60
CA GLY A 185 11.64 7.07 3.88
C GLY A 185 11.31 8.47 4.40
N GLY A 186 11.52 9.52 3.59
CA GLY A 186 11.02 10.86 3.86
C GLY A 186 9.50 10.87 3.97
N ILE A 187 8.95 11.52 5.00
CA ILE A 187 7.52 11.66 5.23
C ILE A 187 7.10 13.11 5.08
N PHE A 188 6.00 13.34 4.38
CA PHE A 188 5.37 14.64 4.19
C PHE A 188 3.94 14.57 4.71
N ALA A 189 3.58 15.44 5.64
CA ALA A 189 2.29 15.49 6.30
C ALA A 189 1.56 16.78 5.91
N PHE A 190 0.29 16.66 5.53
CA PHE A 190 -0.55 17.78 5.09
C PHE A 190 -1.91 17.76 5.76
N GLY A 191 -2.52 18.94 5.91
CA GLY A 191 -3.77 19.10 6.65
C GLY A 191 -3.58 18.85 8.15
N THR A 192 -4.47 18.06 8.75
CA THR A 192 -4.39 17.66 10.17
C THR A 192 -3.48 16.47 10.41
N ALA A 193 -2.84 15.92 9.37
CA ALA A 193 -1.91 14.80 9.49
C ALA A 193 -0.69 15.19 10.36
N GLY A 194 -0.56 14.57 11.54
CA GLY A 194 0.57 14.81 12.44
C GLY A 194 1.87 14.19 11.88
N PHE A 195 3.00 14.88 12.07
CA PHE A 195 4.31 14.29 11.78
C PHE A 195 4.76 13.43 12.95
N HIS A 196 4.95 12.13 12.72
CA HIS A 196 5.35 11.17 13.76
C HIS A 196 6.78 10.66 13.58
N GLY A 197 7.55 11.23 12.68
CA GLY A 197 8.95 10.86 12.39
C GLY A 197 9.13 10.40 10.95
N SER A 198 10.38 10.16 10.57
CA SER A 198 10.78 9.87 9.20
C SER A 198 12.04 9.00 9.19
N ALA A 199 12.19 8.16 8.18
CA ALA A 199 13.41 7.41 7.93
C ALA A 199 14.35 8.12 6.94
N GLY A 200 13.98 9.29 6.40
CA GLY A 200 14.75 10.01 5.36
C GLY A 200 16.14 10.49 5.76
N SER A 201 16.48 10.46 7.07
CA SER A 201 17.82 10.79 7.58
C SER A 201 18.69 9.57 7.90
N ILE A 202 18.15 8.36 7.79
CA ILE A 202 18.87 7.12 8.06
C ILE A 202 19.16 6.36 6.77
N ARG A 203 20.27 5.62 6.76
CA ARG A 203 20.60 4.75 5.63
C ARG A 203 19.73 3.50 5.67
N LEU A 204 18.80 3.38 4.73
CA LEU A 204 17.99 2.19 4.55
C LEU A 204 18.74 1.12 3.76
N ASN A 205 18.51 -0.15 4.08
CA ASN A 205 19.03 -1.29 3.31
C ASN A 205 18.26 -1.48 1.98
N SER A 206 17.00 -1.10 1.96
CA SER A 206 16.11 -1.18 0.80
C SER A 206 15.20 0.04 0.72
N PRO A 207 14.80 0.47 -0.48
CA PRO A 207 13.87 1.59 -0.62
C PRO A 207 12.52 1.29 0.03
N ILE A 208 11.86 2.33 0.53
CA ILE A 208 10.46 2.23 0.98
C ILE A 208 9.56 2.02 -0.24
N VAL A 209 8.55 1.18 -0.09
CA VAL A 209 7.59 0.82 -1.15
C VAL A 209 6.13 0.92 -0.69
N GLY A 210 5.87 1.30 0.56
CA GLY A 210 4.51 1.42 1.06
C GLY A 210 4.40 2.20 2.36
N LEU A 211 3.20 2.73 2.57
CA LEU A 211 2.80 3.51 3.73
C LEU A 211 1.36 3.13 4.09
N ALA A 212 1.07 3.01 5.38
CA ALA A 212 -0.30 2.89 5.88
C ALA A 212 -0.47 3.65 7.19
N ALA A 213 -1.59 4.35 7.35
CA ALA A 213 -1.95 4.99 8.60
C ALA A 213 -2.35 3.94 9.65
N THR A 214 -2.08 4.25 10.94
CA THR A 214 -2.72 3.51 12.02
C THR A 214 -4.21 3.85 12.06
N HIS A 215 -5.04 2.92 12.53
CA HIS A 215 -6.49 3.14 12.64
C HIS A 215 -6.86 4.34 13.52
N SER A 216 -6.05 4.63 14.53
CA SER A 216 -6.23 5.79 15.42
C SER A 216 -5.80 7.12 14.79
N GLY A 217 -5.07 7.09 13.66
CA GLY A 217 -4.42 8.28 13.10
C GLY A 217 -3.23 8.80 13.93
N GLY A 218 -2.85 8.10 14.99
CA GLY A 218 -1.73 8.46 15.87
C GLY A 218 -0.35 8.07 15.35
N GLY A 219 -0.26 7.65 14.08
CA GLY A 219 0.99 7.27 13.42
C GLY A 219 0.79 6.58 12.09
N TYR A 220 1.87 6.07 11.57
CA TYR A 220 1.90 5.32 10.30
C TYR A 220 2.99 4.24 10.31
N TRP A 221 2.80 3.26 9.45
CA TRP A 221 3.74 2.19 9.15
C TRP A 221 4.37 2.46 7.78
N ILE A 222 5.66 2.24 7.65
CA ILE A 222 6.37 2.23 6.36
C ILE A 222 7.00 0.87 6.15
N VAL A 223 6.99 0.40 4.90
CA VAL A 223 7.56 -0.90 4.54
C VAL A 223 8.62 -0.75 3.47
N GLY A 224 9.76 -1.38 3.69
CA GLY A 224 10.85 -1.51 2.73
C GLY A 224 10.59 -2.62 1.71
N ALA A 225 11.28 -2.56 0.56
CA ALA A 225 11.20 -3.58 -0.49
C ALA A 225 11.71 -4.96 -0.02
N ASP A 226 12.50 -5.00 1.05
CA ASP A 226 12.97 -6.23 1.72
C ASP A 226 11.97 -6.81 2.73
N GLY A 227 10.79 -6.22 2.86
CA GLY A 227 9.77 -6.61 3.84
C GLY A 227 10.02 -6.07 5.25
N GLY A 228 11.07 -5.29 5.45
CA GLY A 228 11.31 -4.58 6.73
C GLY A 228 10.20 -3.56 6.98
N VAL A 229 9.59 -3.62 8.17
CA VAL A 229 8.55 -2.68 8.60
C VAL A 229 9.09 -1.80 9.71
N SER A 230 8.88 -0.50 9.58
CA SER A 230 9.19 0.48 10.60
C SER A 230 7.93 1.22 11.01
N THR A 231 7.75 1.42 12.31
CA THR A 231 6.67 2.23 12.87
C THR A 231 7.24 3.56 13.32
N THR A 232 6.54 4.62 13.01
CA THR A 232 6.81 5.98 13.50
C THR A 232 5.64 6.46 14.37
N ALA A 233 4.93 5.54 15.03
CA ALA A 233 3.96 5.88 16.05
C ALA A 233 4.67 6.17 17.37
N THR A 234 4.13 7.05 18.19
CA THR A 234 4.43 7.08 19.63
C THR A 234 3.91 5.77 20.21
N PRO A 235 4.74 4.81 20.63
CA PRO A 235 4.23 3.55 21.15
C PRO A 235 3.45 3.83 22.44
N PRO A 236 2.30 3.17 22.66
CA PRO A 236 1.87 2.95 24.02
C PRO A 236 3.00 2.17 24.70
N SER A 237 3.45 2.64 25.83
CA SER A 237 4.58 2.08 26.58
C SER A 237 4.40 0.57 26.77
N ARG A 238 5.27 -0.23 26.12
CA ARG A 238 5.47 -1.68 26.17
C ARG A 238 5.05 -2.44 24.91
N ALA A 239 5.97 -2.47 23.94
CA ALA A 239 6.32 -3.71 23.24
C ALA A 239 7.63 -3.48 22.46
N ARG A 240 8.64 -4.25 22.78
CA ARG A 240 9.90 -4.32 22.03
C ARG A 240 9.58 -4.99 20.69
N PRO A 241 10.02 -4.46 19.54
CA PRO A 241 9.86 -5.18 18.29
C PRO A 241 10.71 -6.45 18.36
N GLU A 242 10.07 -7.60 18.30
CA GLU A 242 10.77 -8.85 18.01
C GLU A 242 11.40 -8.73 16.63
N ARG A 243 12.69 -9.02 16.54
CA ARG A 243 13.42 -9.11 15.28
C ARG A 243 12.66 -10.07 14.38
N SER A 244 12.25 -9.60 13.19
CA SER A 244 11.47 -10.36 12.24
C SER A 244 12.07 -11.75 12.04
N ALA A 245 11.26 -12.78 12.23
CA ALA A 245 11.61 -14.19 12.03
C ALA A 245 12.06 -14.52 10.58
N TRP A 246 12.04 -13.53 9.69
CA TRP A 246 12.45 -13.64 8.30
C TRP A 246 13.98 -13.66 8.14
N ALA A 247 14.73 -12.91 8.96
CA ALA A 247 16.19 -12.95 8.94
C ALA A 247 16.77 -14.30 9.41
N ALA A 248 15.98 -15.12 10.11
CA ALA A 248 16.41 -16.42 10.61
C ALA A 248 16.21 -17.58 9.62
N ARG A 249 15.46 -17.39 8.52
CA ARG A 249 15.23 -18.47 7.53
C ARG A 249 16.16 -18.42 6.33
N SER A 250 16.88 -17.33 6.09
CA SER A 250 17.86 -17.25 4.99
C SER A 250 19.22 -17.87 5.34
N SER A 251 19.46 -18.23 6.61
CA SER A 251 20.71 -18.89 7.03
C SER A 251 20.61 -20.42 7.25
N ALA A 252 19.42 -21.02 7.03
CA ALA A 252 19.19 -22.45 7.33
C ALA A 252 19.12 -23.37 6.09
N SER A 253 19.49 -22.93 4.90
CA SER A 253 19.49 -23.78 3.68
C SER A 253 20.86 -23.89 3.03
N ALA A 254 21.89 -24.25 3.80
CA ALA A 254 23.16 -24.71 3.27
C ALA A 254 23.73 -25.82 4.17
N SER A 255 23.04 -26.97 4.21
CA SER A 255 23.62 -28.24 4.67
C SER A 255 23.10 -29.32 3.74
N ALA A 256 23.92 -29.69 2.76
CA ALA A 256 23.68 -30.83 1.91
C ALA A 256 23.71 -32.15 2.74
N PRO A 257 22.85 -33.12 2.41
CA PRO A 257 22.90 -34.40 3.07
C PRO A 257 24.16 -35.17 2.62
N THR A 258 24.98 -35.58 3.57
CA THR A 258 26.09 -36.53 3.40
C THR A 258 25.54 -37.88 2.99
N SER A 259 26.11 -38.47 1.94
CA SER A 259 25.82 -39.80 1.43
C SER A 259 26.06 -40.90 2.49
N PRO A 260 25.26 -42.00 2.51
CA PRO A 260 25.48 -43.11 3.41
C PRO A 260 26.69 -43.95 2.98
N PRO A 261 27.41 -44.63 3.91
CA PRO A 261 28.55 -45.48 3.62
C PRO A 261 28.10 -46.77 2.93
N ARG A 262 28.88 -47.20 1.92
CA ARG A 262 28.75 -48.52 1.31
C ARG A 262 29.25 -49.55 2.30
N SER A 263 28.43 -50.56 2.59
CA SER A 263 28.81 -51.76 3.32
C SER A 263 29.50 -52.80 2.39
N PRO A 264 30.32 -53.70 2.93
CA PRO A 264 31.25 -54.59 2.23
C PRO A 264 30.60 -55.70 1.42
#